data_165cf9906a7b4f0186d0c4fa7a946260
#
_entry.id   165cf9906a7b4f0186d0c4fa7a946260
#
_cell.length_a   1.000
_cell.length_b   1.000
_cell.length_c   1.000
_cell.angle_alpha   90.00
_cell.angle_beta   90.00
_cell.angle_gamma   90.00
#
_symmetry.space_group_name_H-M   'P 1'
#
loop_
_entity.id
_entity.type
_entity.pdbx_description
1 polymer ?
#
loop_
_entity_poly.entity_id
_entity_poly.type
_entity_poly.pdbx_seq_one_letter_code
_entity_poly.pdbx_strand_id
1 'polypeptide(L)'
;KLKPAKIELVLVKNSKCSDCFDISTIVSHVKNANVNITKEAMFEFDSREGKALIGKYKIEKIPAIILTGEIEKVSIEDLEKRQDALLLVQPEPPYTDAATGKIEGKVALYILKDTACGKCNDLSLLISQIKNAGIRISDEKIVAPESGEGKVLISKYNIGFVPSLILSKDAAAYSIMQQAWQQIGSRENDGSYVLRVVSPPFINLTTAKLRGLVDITYLTDKTCTECYNVSQHRLILANPQGFAMKLEKEETYDISDAKGKELIAKYSITKIPTVILSNEIDAYQSSQALKQFF
;
A
#
# COMPACT_ATOMS: atom_id res chain seq x y z
N LYS A 1 34.11 16.64 -31.36
CA LYS A 1 33.74 16.11 -30.04
C LYS A 1 33.90 17.18 -28.99
N LEU A 2 32.91 17.40 -28.14
CA LEU A 2 33.03 18.31 -26.99
C LEU A 2 34.09 17.75 -26.03
N LYS A 3 34.96 18.64 -25.52
CA LYS A 3 35.96 18.26 -24.53
C LYS A 3 35.28 17.85 -23.23
N PRO A 4 35.65 16.71 -22.61
CA PRO A 4 35.07 16.29 -21.34
C PRO A 4 35.21 17.37 -20.26
N ALA A 5 34.16 17.56 -19.49
CA ALA A 5 34.13 18.50 -18.36
C ALA A 5 35.02 17.96 -17.23
N LYS A 6 35.91 18.80 -16.71
CA LYS A 6 36.71 18.45 -15.52
C LYS A 6 35.88 18.64 -14.26
N ILE A 7 35.63 17.55 -13.53
CA ILE A 7 34.81 17.56 -12.30
C ILE A 7 35.57 16.86 -11.16
N GLU A 8 35.16 17.19 -9.94
CA GLU A 8 35.47 16.43 -8.73
C GLU A 8 34.16 15.78 -8.23
N LEU A 9 34.23 14.50 -7.90
CA LEU A 9 33.14 13.72 -7.35
C LEU A 9 33.36 13.44 -5.87
N VAL A 10 32.44 13.88 -5.00
CA VAL A 10 32.51 13.62 -3.59
C VAL A 10 31.19 12.95 -3.14
N LEU A 11 31.33 11.88 -2.39
CA LEU A 11 30.23 11.13 -1.81
C LEU A 11 30.24 11.32 -0.30
N VAL A 12 29.05 11.60 0.27
CA VAL A 12 28.85 11.58 1.72
C VAL A 12 27.91 10.45 2.05
N LYS A 13 28.30 9.55 2.94
CA LYS A 13 27.54 8.34 3.29
C LYS A 13 27.45 8.14 4.79
N ASN A 14 26.55 7.22 5.19
CA ASN A 14 26.52 6.60 6.50
C ASN A 14 26.74 5.10 6.32
N SER A 15 27.95 4.60 6.59
CA SER A 15 28.29 3.18 6.45
C SER A 15 27.54 2.27 7.42
N LYS A 16 26.91 2.83 8.47
CA LYS A 16 26.05 2.09 9.42
C LYS A 16 24.65 1.83 8.84
N CYS A 17 24.28 2.47 7.73
CA CYS A 17 23.00 2.26 7.07
C CYS A 17 23.16 1.39 5.83
N SER A 18 23.09 0.08 5.99
CA SER A 18 23.18 -0.88 4.88
C SER A 18 22.02 -0.80 3.88
N ASP A 19 20.85 -0.35 4.35
CA ASP A 19 19.61 -0.32 3.57
C ASP A 19 19.22 1.09 3.11
N CYS A 20 20.10 2.09 3.33
CA CYS A 20 19.88 3.43 2.81
C CYS A 20 19.93 3.45 1.29
N PHE A 21 19.35 4.50 0.71
CA PHE A 21 19.30 4.71 -0.73
C PHE A 21 20.62 4.39 -1.42
N ASP A 22 20.57 3.54 -2.45
CA ASP A 22 21.75 3.16 -3.21
C ASP A 22 22.02 4.20 -4.32
N ILE A 23 23.08 4.98 -4.15
CA ILE A 23 23.50 6.00 -5.11
C ILE A 23 24.36 5.45 -6.27
N SER A 24 24.61 4.14 -6.31
CA SER A 24 25.55 3.54 -7.30
C SER A 24 25.09 3.77 -8.74
N THR A 25 23.79 3.74 -9.00
CA THR A 25 23.22 4.04 -10.32
C THR A 25 23.50 5.47 -10.75
N ILE A 26 23.27 6.44 -9.86
CA ILE A 26 23.53 7.86 -10.16
C ILE A 26 25.03 8.10 -10.34
N VAL A 27 25.87 7.50 -9.49
CA VAL A 27 27.32 7.55 -9.65
C VAL A 27 27.74 6.96 -11.00
N SER A 28 27.12 5.88 -11.44
CA SER A 28 27.38 5.30 -12.76
C SER A 28 26.95 6.24 -13.90
N HIS A 29 25.81 6.92 -13.77
CA HIS A 29 25.39 7.94 -14.74
C HIS A 29 26.40 9.08 -14.82
N VAL A 30 26.92 9.56 -13.67
CA VAL A 30 27.99 10.55 -13.63
C VAL A 30 29.25 10.05 -14.37
N LYS A 31 29.69 8.83 -14.09
CA LYS A 31 30.91 8.24 -14.70
C LYS A 31 30.79 7.99 -16.21
N ASN A 32 29.57 7.74 -16.69
CA ASN A 32 29.26 7.51 -18.10
C ASN A 32 28.95 8.81 -18.87
N ALA A 33 28.82 9.94 -18.20
CA ALA A 33 28.67 11.25 -18.82
C ALA A 33 29.97 11.69 -19.49
N ASN A 34 29.92 12.77 -20.32
CA ASN A 34 31.11 13.33 -20.96
C ASN A 34 31.94 14.14 -19.95
N VAL A 35 32.51 13.46 -18.95
CA VAL A 35 33.28 14.05 -17.85
C VAL A 35 34.69 13.45 -17.73
N ASN A 36 35.61 14.21 -17.16
CA ASN A 36 36.90 13.75 -16.65
C ASN A 36 36.92 13.99 -15.14
N ILE A 37 36.78 12.91 -14.35
CA ILE A 37 36.82 12.98 -12.90
C ILE A 37 38.26 13.16 -12.46
N THR A 38 38.61 14.35 -12.00
CA THR A 38 39.97 14.73 -11.58
C THR A 38 40.24 14.31 -10.14
N LYS A 39 39.18 14.14 -9.32
CA LYS A 39 39.27 13.69 -7.93
C LYS A 39 37.99 12.97 -7.57
N GLU A 40 38.13 11.83 -6.89
CA GLU A 40 37.02 11.08 -6.28
C GLU A 40 37.30 10.90 -4.80
N ALA A 41 36.35 11.24 -3.94
CA ALA A 41 36.48 11.11 -2.49
C ALA A 41 35.17 10.65 -1.86
N MET A 42 35.25 9.98 -0.72
CA MET A 42 34.13 9.51 0.04
C MET A 42 34.32 9.80 1.53
N PHE A 43 33.35 10.39 2.15
CA PHE A 43 33.39 10.75 3.57
C PHE A 43 32.20 10.19 4.33
N GLU A 44 32.44 9.78 5.57
CA GLU A 44 31.36 9.51 6.51
C GLU A 44 30.70 10.84 6.91
N PHE A 45 29.35 10.83 7.04
CA PHE A 45 28.58 12.03 7.34
C PHE A 45 28.95 12.66 8.70
N ASP A 46 29.41 11.84 9.66
CA ASP A 46 29.80 12.27 11.00
C ASP A 46 31.32 12.64 11.11
N SER A 47 32.09 12.45 10.03
CA SER A 47 33.47 12.88 9.96
C SER A 47 33.59 14.43 9.92
N ARG A 48 34.78 14.95 10.16
CA ARG A 48 35.03 16.40 10.08
C ARG A 48 34.75 16.94 8.68
N GLU A 49 35.24 16.24 7.65
CA GLU A 49 35.04 16.59 6.25
C GLU A 49 33.60 16.47 5.81
N GLY A 50 32.92 15.37 6.22
CA GLY A 50 31.48 15.16 5.94
C GLY A 50 30.63 16.28 6.53
N LYS A 51 30.83 16.61 7.81
CA LYS A 51 30.14 17.73 8.47
C LYS A 51 30.37 19.07 7.80
N ALA A 52 31.61 19.34 7.36
CA ALA A 52 31.91 20.56 6.65
C ALA A 52 31.17 20.68 5.33
N LEU A 53 31.08 19.58 4.55
CA LEU A 53 30.33 19.51 3.30
C LEU A 53 28.81 19.64 3.53
N ILE A 54 28.26 18.94 4.52
CA ILE A 54 26.88 19.03 4.93
C ILE A 54 26.51 20.48 5.26
N GLY A 55 27.34 21.15 6.07
CA GLY A 55 27.13 22.56 6.42
C GLY A 55 27.25 23.50 5.24
N LYS A 56 28.30 23.33 4.36
CA LYS A 56 28.52 24.18 3.18
C LYS A 56 27.31 24.14 2.24
N TYR A 57 26.84 22.94 1.92
CA TYR A 57 25.79 22.73 0.90
C TYR A 57 24.39 22.59 1.46
N LYS A 58 24.23 22.68 2.78
CA LYS A 58 22.95 22.51 3.50
C LYS A 58 22.28 21.18 3.14
N ILE A 59 23.06 20.10 3.21
CA ILE A 59 22.58 18.75 2.93
C ILE A 59 21.75 18.26 4.13
N GLU A 60 20.52 17.84 3.88
CA GLU A 60 19.61 17.38 4.92
C GLU A 60 19.55 15.84 4.99
N LYS A 61 19.79 15.16 3.87
CA LYS A 61 19.66 13.71 3.75
C LYS A 61 20.92 13.06 3.21
N ILE A 62 21.27 11.92 3.76
CA ILE A 62 22.43 11.11 3.39
C ILE A 62 21.93 9.71 2.96
N PRO A 63 22.43 9.16 1.83
CA PRO A 63 23.64 9.54 1.11
C PRO A 63 23.47 10.79 0.23
N ALA A 64 24.58 11.47 -0.03
CA ALA A 64 24.62 12.63 -0.92
C ALA A 64 25.77 12.52 -1.94
N ILE A 65 25.54 13.06 -3.14
CA ILE A 65 26.54 13.21 -4.21
C ILE A 65 26.80 14.70 -4.38
N ILE A 66 28.05 15.07 -4.49
CA ILE A 66 28.50 16.44 -4.69
C ILE A 66 29.45 16.45 -5.89
N LEU A 67 29.11 17.14 -6.97
CA LEU A 67 29.98 17.38 -8.11
C LEU A 67 30.38 18.85 -8.12
N THR A 68 31.67 19.10 -8.25
CA THR A 68 32.23 20.46 -8.39
C THR A 68 33.13 20.55 -9.62
N GLY A 69 33.57 21.76 -10.00
CA GLY A 69 34.39 22.00 -11.17
C GLY A 69 33.62 22.57 -12.35
N GLU A 70 33.80 22.04 -13.56
CA GLU A 70 33.16 22.55 -14.78
C GLU A 70 31.69 22.08 -14.89
N ILE A 71 30.91 22.24 -13.83
CA ILE A 71 29.52 21.72 -13.70
C ILE A 71 28.54 22.30 -14.72
N GLU A 72 28.83 23.49 -15.29
CA GLU A 72 27.97 24.10 -16.31
C GLU A 72 27.95 23.30 -17.64
N LYS A 73 28.90 22.39 -17.81
CA LYS A 73 29.00 21.51 -18.99
C LYS A 73 28.37 20.15 -18.75
N VAL A 74 27.80 19.90 -17.56
CA VAL A 74 27.31 18.61 -17.11
C VAL A 74 25.80 18.74 -16.83
N SER A 75 25.03 17.80 -17.33
CA SER A 75 23.61 17.65 -17.00
C SER A 75 23.36 16.19 -16.57
N ILE A 76 22.95 16.01 -15.32
CA ILE A 76 22.58 14.73 -14.74
C ILE A 76 21.20 14.93 -14.12
N GLU A 77 20.23 14.16 -14.55
CA GLU A 77 18.79 14.35 -14.22
C GLU A 77 18.51 14.34 -12.71
N ASP A 78 19.23 13.50 -11.98
CA ASP A 78 19.05 13.33 -10.53
C ASP A 78 19.75 14.38 -9.66
N LEU A 79 20.51 15.32 -10.28
CA LEU A 79 21.32 16.29 -9.56
C LEU A 79 20.82 17.71 -9.76
N GLU A 80 20.67 18.45 -8.67
CA GLU A 80 20.27 19.85 -8.65
C GLU A 80 21.50 20.77 -8.52
N LYS A 81 21.49 21.89 -9.24
CA LYS A 81 22.52 22.92 -9.07
C LYS A 81 22.24 23.72 -7.80
N ARG A 82 23.23 23.72 -6.90
CA ARG A 82 23.23 24.55 -5.70
C ARG A 82 24.62 25.19 -5.53
N GLN A 83 24.66 26.51 -5.45
CA GLN A 83 25.92 27.27 -5.35
C GLN A 83 26.90 26.90 -6.47
N ASP A 84 28.06 26.38 -6.11
CA ASP A 84 29.16 25.98 -6.98
C ASP A 84 29.18 24.45 -7.26
N ALA A 85 28.09 23.73 -7.01
CA ALA A 85 28.02 22.29 -7.14
C ALA A 85 26.71 21.79 -7.78
N LEU A 86 26.73 20.57 -8.36
CA LEU A 86 25.55 19.73 -8.59
C LEU A 86 25.44 18.72 -7.47
N LEU A 87 24.26 18.61 -6.88
CA LEU A 87 24.01 17.82 -5.67
C LEU A 87 22.83 16.86 -5.84
N LEU A 88 22.98 15.64 -5.30
CA LEU A 88 21.82 14.82 -4.94
C LEU A 88 21.27 15.34 -3.61
N VAL A 89 20.13 16.02 -3.65
CA VAL A 89 19.56 16.68 -2.45
C VAL A 89 18.39 15.92 -1.84
N GLN A 90 17.75 15.05 -2.61
CA GLN A 90 16.55 14.30 -2.22
C GLN A 90 16.73 12.79 -2.52
N PRO A 91 17.63 12.08 -1.80
CA PRO A 91 17.66 10.64 -1.91
C PRO A 91 16.33 10.06 -1.44
N GLU A 92 15.85 9.01 -2.12
CA GLU A 92 14.67 8.29 -1.66
C GLU A 92 14.91 7.59 -0.32
N PRO A 93 13.87 7.37 0.46
CA PRO A 93 14.01 6.62 1.71
C PRO A 93 14.37 5.12 1.44
N PRO A 94 15.08 4.48 2.38
CA PRO A 94 15.59 5.03 3.63
C PRO A 94 16.83 5.91 3.43
N TYR A 95 16.94 6.94 4.26
CA TYR A 95 18.11 7.84 4.29
C TYR A 95 18.48 8.17 5.74
N THR A 96 19.67 8.70 5.94
CA THR A 96 20.07 9.25 7.24
C THR A 96 19.78 10.76 7.25
N ASP A 97 19.01 11.22 8.23
CA ASP A 97 18.85 12.64 8.51
C ASP A 97 20.20 13.23 8.97
N ALA A 98 20.71 14.20 8.24
CA ALA A 98 22.05 14.73 8.46
C ALA A 98 22.20 15.50 9.77
N ALA A 99 21.10 16.07 10.32
CA ALA A 99 21.13 16.83 11.54
C ALA A 99 21.09 15.94 12.78
N THR A 100 20.30 14.88 12.75
CA THR A 100 20.09 13.99 13.89
C THR A 100 20.90 12.70 13.85
N GLY A 101 21.37 12.31 12.67
CA GLY A 101 22.02 11.02 12.41
C GLY A 101 21.05 9.82 12.43
N LYS A 102 19.76 10.05 12.57
CA LYS A 102 18.74 8.97 12.57
C LYS A 102 18.46 8.50 11.15
N ILE A 103 18.20 7.20 11.04
CA ILE A 103 17.77 6.60 9.77
C ILE A 103 16.26 6.73 9.71
N GLU A 104 15.76 7.37 8.66
CA GLU A 104 14.33 7.58 8.38
C GLU A 104 13.89 6.69 7.22
N GLY A 105 12.62 6.25 7.23
CA GLY A 105 12.04 5.47 6.14
C GLY A 105 12.22 3.96 6.26
N LYS A 106 12.73 3.44 7.39
CA LYS A 106 12.67 2.01 7.73
C LYS A 106 11.34 1.68 8.37
N VAL A 107 10.40 1.19 7.57
CA VAL A 107 9.01 1.01 8.00
C VAL A 107 8.82 -0.35 8.66
N ALA A 108 8.27 -0.36 9.89
CA ALA A 108 7.72 -1.56 10.49
C ALA A 108 6.26 -1.75 10.05
N LEU A 109 5.92 -2.97 9.66
CA LEU A 109 4.59 -3.39 9.25
C LEU A 109 4.02 -4.40 10.25
N TYR A 110 2.88 -4.09 10.86
CA TYR A 110 2.12 -5.02 11.68
C TYR A 110 0.88 -5.47 10.89
N ILE A 111 0.74 -6.77 10.71
CA ILE A 111 -0.42 -7.39 10.05
C ILE A 111 -1.28 -8.00 11.15
N LEU A 112 -2.37 -7.32 11.48
CA LEU A 112 -3.32 -7.79 12.48
C LEU A 112 -4.31 -8.73 11.80
N LYS A 113 -4.20 -10.05 12.05
CA LYS A 113 -5.09 -11.04 11.46
C LYS A 113 -5.32 -12.25 12.36
N ASP A 114 -6.52 -12.80 12.29
CA ASP A 114 -6.81 -14.12 12.84
C ASP A 114 -6.34 -15.19 11.85
N THR A 115 -5.32 -15.94 12.23
CA THR A 115 -4.75 -17.01 11.39
C THR A 115 -5.66 -18.23 11.26
N ALA A 116 -6.67 -18.36 12.15
CA ALA A 116 -7.69 -19.40 12.06
C ALA A 116 -8.79 -19.09 11.04
N CYS A 117 -8.94 -17.82 10.65
CA CYS A 117 -9.93 -17.42 9.67
C CYS A 117 -9.47 -17.71 8.23
N GLY A 118 -9.69 -18.92 7.76
CA GLY A 118 -9.34 -19.32 6.38
C GLY A 118 -10.19 -18.65 5.28
N LYS A 119 -11.29 -17.98 5.64
CA LYS A 119 -12.19 -17.29 4.71
C LYS A 119 -12.01 -15.77 4.69
N CYS A 120 -11.27 -15.21 5.65
CA CYS A 120 -11.00 -13.78 5.70
C CYS A 120 -10.20 -13.32 4.48
N ASN A 121 -10.37 -12.06 4.13
CA ASN A 121 -9.60 -11.46 3.05
C ASN A 121 -8.09 -11.56 3.31
N ASP A 122 -7.31 -11.69 2.24
CA ASP A 122 -5.86 -11.71 2.29
C ASP A 122 -5.30 -10.34 1.88
N LEU A 123 -4.50 -9.74 2.76
CA LEU A 123 -3.85 -8.45 2.51
C LEU A 123 -2.54 -8.56 1.71
N SER A 124 -2.15 -9.76 1.26
CA SER A 124 -0.86 -9.97 0.57
C SER A 124 -0.70 -9.13 -0.68
N LEU A 125 -1.80 -8.94 -1.45
CA LEU A 125 -1.80 -8.07 -2.62
C LEU A 125 -1.50 -6.61 -2.23
N LEU A 126 -2.17 -6.07 -1.22
CA LEU A 126 -1.94 -4.71 -0.73
C LEU A 126 -0.51 -4.55 -0.20
N ILE A 127 -0.02 -5.53 0.57
CA ILE A 127 1.36 -5.53 1.08
C ILE A 127 2.36 -5.54 -0.09
N SER A 128 2.10 -6.34 -1.12
CA SER A 128 2.93 -6.36 -2.33
C SER A 128 2.91 -5.01 -3.06
N GLN A 129 1.76 -4.37 -3.16
CA GLN A 129 1.64 -3.02 -3.75
C GLN A 129 2.42 -1.98 -2.95
N ILE A 130 2.36 -2.02 -1.62
CA ILE A 130 3.15 -1.15 -0.73
C ILE A 130 4.66 -1.34 -0.99
N LYS A 131 5.13 -2.59 -1.05
CA LYS A 131 6.54 -2.91 -1.35
C LYS A 131 6.96 -2.48 -2.76
N ASN A 132 6.10 -2.70 -3.75
CA ASN A 132 6.34 -2.33 -5.15
C ASN A 132 6.34 -0.79 -5.36
N ALA A 133 5.65 -0.05 -4.50
CA ALA A 133 5.72 1.41 -4.46
C ALA A 133 7.03 1.96 -3.86
N GLY A 134 8.01 1.10 -3.62
CA GLY A 134 9.33 1.45 -3.11
C GLY A 134 9.42 1.58 -1.59
N ILE A 135 8.33 1.34 -0.86
CA ILE A 135 8.34 1.44 0.61
C ILE A 135 9.15 0.29 1.22
N ARG A 136 10.22 0.65 1.93
CA ARG A 136 11.12 -0.34 2.55
C ARG A 136 10.56 -0.84 3.87
N ILE A 137 10.00 -2.03 3.85
CA ILE A 137 9.58 -2.72 5.06
C ILE A 137 10.82 -3.37 5.68
N SER A 138 11.23 -2.90 6.84
CA SER A 138 12.39 -3.41 7.58
C SER A 138 12.04 -4.46 8.62
N ASP A 139 10.80 -4.46 9.09
CA ASP A 139 10.26 -5.42 10.03
C ASP A 139 8.81 -5.72 9.65
N GLU A 140 8.46 -7.00 9.58
CA GLU A 140 7.12 -7.46 9.23
C GLU A 140 6.66 -8.46 10.29
N LYS A 141 5.57 -8.13 10.98
CA LYS A 141 5.05 -8.93 12.08
C LYS A 141 3.57 -9.23 11.92
N ILE A 142 3.22 -10.52 11.98
CA ILE A 142 1.83 -10.95 12.10
C ILE A 142 1.45 -10.94 13.58
N VAL A 143 0.36 -10.28 13.90
CA VAL A 143 -0.15 -10.13 15.27
C VAL A 143 -1.57 -10.70 15.34
N ALA A 144 -1.78 -11.68 16.22
CA ALA A 144 -3.11 -12.22 16.46
C ALA A 144 -3.96 -11.22 17.27
N PRO A 145 -5.23 -10.99 16.90
CA PRO A 145 -6.11 -10.03 17.60
C PRO A 145 -6.26 -10.33 19.10
N GLU A 146 -6.28 -11.62 19.45
CA GLU A 146 -6.46 -12.09 20.83
C GLU A 146 -5.20 -11.95 21.71
N SER A 147 -4.03 -11.78 21.08
CA SER A 147 -2.77 -11.62 21.82
C SER A 147 -2.76 -10.33 22.65
N GLY A 148 -1.91 -10.27 23.68
CA GLY A 148 -1.75 -9.05 24.47
C GLY A 148 -1.37 -7.85 23.60
N GLU A 149 -0.45 -8.04 22.64
CA GLU A 149 -0.05 -7.01 21.67
C GLU A 149 -1.20 -6.63 20.73
N GLY A 150 -1.94 -7.62 20.21
CA GLY A 150 -3.10 -7.38 19.34
C GLY A 150 -4.16 -6.52 20.02
N LYS A 151 -4.52 -6.84 21.27
CA LYS A 151 -5.47 -6.06 22.08
C LYS A 151 -4.99 -4.63 22.29
N VAL A 152 -3.70 -4.43 22.55
CA VAL A 152 -3.12 -3.09 22.68
C VAL A 152 -3.24 -2.30 21.37
N LEU A 153 -2.88 -2.90 20.23
CA LEU A 153 -2.99 -2.24 18.92
C LEU A 153 -4.44 -1.92 18.54
N ILE A 154 -5.37 -2.87 18.77
CA ILE A 154 -6.80 -2.68 18.52
C ILE A 154 -7.33 -1.51 19.33
N SER A 155 -7.05 -1.48 20.62
CA SER A 155 -7.50 -0.40 21.51
C SER A 155 -6.85 0.93 21.16
N LYS A 156 -5.52 0.96 20.98
CA LYS A 156 -4.77 2.17 20.66
C LYS A 156 -5.26 2.86 19.41
N TYR A 157 -5.54 2.09 18.36
CA TYR A 157 -5.90 2.63 17.06
C TYR A 157 -7.38 2.50 16.73
N ASN A 158 -8.21 2.05 17.67
CA ASN A 158 -9.64 1.84 17.49
C ASN A 158 -9.95 1.02 16.21
N ILE A 159 -9.31 -0.16 16.09
CA ILE A 159 -9.47 -1.04 14.94
C ILE A 159 -10.77 -1.82 15.09
N GLY A 160 -11.70 -1.67 14.14
CA GLY A 160 -13.03 -2.29 14.20
C GLY A 160 -13.14 -3.65 13.51
N PHE A 161 -12.14 -4.04 12.71
CA PHE A 161 -12.16 -5.28 11.93
C PHE A 161 -10.76 -5.86 11.69
N VAL A 162 -10.70 -7.15 11.42
CA VAL A 162 -9.49 -7.85 10.98
C VAL A 162 -9.80 -8.73 9.76
N PRO A 163 -8.88 -8.86 8.79
CA PRO A 163 -7.51 -8.37 8.84
C PRO A 163 -7.39 -6.84 8.72
N SER A 164 -6.35 -6.29 9.30
CA SER A 164 -5.95 -4.88 9.16
C SER A 164 -4.43 -4.79 9.16
N LEU A 165 -3.87 -3.64 8.79
CA LEU A 165 -2.44 -3.41 8.87
C LEU A 165 -2.12 -2.04 9.44
N ILE A 166 -0.92 -1.95 10.03
CA ILE A 166 -0.40 -0.74 10.64
C ILE A 166 1.04 -0.58 10.14
N LEU A 167 1.37 0.59 9.59
CA LEU A 167 2.73 0.97 9.25
C LEU A 167 3.25 1.96 10.28
N SER A 168 4.53 1.85 10.64
CA SER A 168 5.17 2.80 11.54
C SER A 168 5.19 4.21 10.95
N LYS A 169 5.40 5.21 11.80
CA LYS A 169 5.53 6.62 11.40
C LYS A 169 6.58 6.88 10.33
N ASP A 170 7.58 6.00 10.19
CA ASP A 170 8.64 6.11 9.20
C ASP A 170 8.11 6.04 7.76
N ALA A 171 6.89 5.53 7.56
CA ALA A 171 6.19 5.58 6.28
C ALA A 171 5.96 7.02 5.79
N ALA A 172 5.96 8.02 6.68
CA ALA A 172 5.85 9.44 6.33
C ALA A 172 7.02 9.96 5.47
N ALA A 173 8.17 9.27 5.48
CA ALA A 173 9.31 9.62 4.65
C ALA A 173 9.04 9.45 3.15
N TYR A 174 8.06 8.62 2.79
CA TYR A 174 7.67 8.32 1.41
C TYR A 174 6.54 9.24 0.94
N SER A 175 6.77 10.02 -0.11
CA SER A 175 5.79 10.99 -0.62
C SER A 175 4.48 10.33 -1.06
N ILE A 176 4.54 9.13 -1.62
CA ILE A 176 3.36 8.36 -2.05
C ILE A 176 2.39 8.08 -0.89
N MET A 177 2.88 7.93 0.34
CA MET A 177 2.04 7.68 1.50
C MET A 177 1.11 8.84 1.83
N GLN A 178 1.53 10.07 1.54
CA GLN A 178 0.71 11.25 1.81
C GLN A 178 -0.52 11.32 0.91
N GLN A 179 -0.44 10.79 -0.30
CA GLN A 179 -1.53 10.84 -1.30
C GLN A 179 -2.37 9.58 -1.30
N ALA A 180 -1.74 8.41 -1.43
CA ALA A 180 -2.44 7.15 -1.62
C ALA A 180 -3.12 6.64 -0.35
N TRP A 181 -2.50 6.86 0.83
CA TRP A 181 -3.02 6.31 2.08
C TRP A 181 -4.36 6.90 2.52
N GLN A 182 -4.62 8.16 2.22
CA GLN A 182 -5.87 8.84 2.60
C GLN A 182 -7.13 8.17 2.05
N GLN A 183 -7.00 7.39 0.97
CA GLN A 183 -8.14 6.68 0.37
C GLN A 183 -8.50 5.40 1.12
N ILE A 184 -7.54 4.79 1.81
CA ILE A 184 -7.70 3.45 2.42
C ILE A 184 -7.45 3.42 3.91
N GLY A 185 -6.90 4.48 4.50
CA GLY A 185 -6.49 4.49 5.88
C GLY A 185 -6.45 5.86 6.52
N SER A 186 -6.01 5.89 7.76
CA SER A 186 -5.79 7.11 8.55
C SER A 186 -4.33 7.21 8.97
N ARG A 187 -3.88 8.45 9.21
CA ARG A 187 -2.65 8.73 9.93
C ARG A 187 -3.01 9.08 11.36
N GLU A 188 -2.42 8.37 12.31
CA GLU A 188 -2.72 8.51 13.73
C GLU A 188 -1.88 9.60 14.40
N ASN A 189 -2.25 9.98 15.63
CA ASN A 189 -1.56 11.05 16.38
C ASN A 189 -0.08 10.77 16.64
N ASP A 190 0.32 9.48 16.72
CA ASP A 190 1.72 9.07 16.88
C ASP A 190 2.48 8.98 15.54
N GLY A 191 1.81 9.33 14.46
CA GLY A 191 2.34 9.29 13.09
C GLY A 191 2.18 7.95 12.38
N SER A 192 1.70 6.90 13.05
CA SER A 192 1.43 5.59 12.43
C SER A 192 0.31 5.67 11.40
N TYR A 193 0.35 4.77 10.43
CA TYR A 193 -0.63 4.65 9.36
C TYR A 193 -1.45 3.38 9.57
N VAL A 194 -2.77 3.50 9.70
CA VAL A 194 -3.69 2.39 9.99
C VAL A 194 -4.66 2.18 8.85
N LEU A 195 -4.77 0.95 8.37
CA LEU A 195 -5.75 0.58 7.33
C LEU A 195 -7.17 0.68 7.90
N ARG A 196 -8.05 1.40 7.18
CA ARG A 196 -9.44 1.65 7.57
C ARG A 196 -10.45 1.06 6.59
N VAL A 197 -10.02 0.78 5.36
CA VAL A 197 -10.87 0.19 4.33
C VAL A 197 -10.31 -1.17 3.95
N VAL A 198 -11.05 -2.21 4.25
CA VAL A 198 -10.71 -3.59 3.90
C VAL A 198 -11.85 -4.19 3.10
N SER A 199 -11.51 -4.82 1.98
CA SER A 199 -12.48 -5.61 1.23
C SER A 199 -12.91 -6.84 2.04
N PRO A 200 -14.20 -7.17 2.09
CA PRO A 200 -14.66 -8.40 2.74
C PRO A 200 -14.11 -9.65 2.05
N PRO A 201 -14.08 -10.81 2.75
CA PRO A 201 -14.61 -11.03 4.10
C PRO A 201 -13.65 -10.60 5.22
N PHE A 202 -14.22 -10.11 6.32
CA PHE A 202 -13.47 -9.71 7.51
C PHE A 202 -14.22 -10.06 8.80
N ILE A 203 -13.51 -10.19 9.92
CA ILE A 203 -14.15 -10.32 11.24
C ILE A 203 -14.42 -8.92 11.79
N ASN A 204 -15.67 -8.63 12.10
CA ASN A 204 -16.04 -7.44 12.86
C ASN A 204 -15.72 -7.68 14.34
N LEU A 205 -14.81 -6.89 14.91
CA LEU A 205 -14.31 -7.08 16.27
C LEU A 205 -15.33 -6.72 17.36
N THR A 206 -16.33 -5.88 17.04
CA THR A 206 -17.40 -5.55 17.98
C THR A 206 -18.39 -6.71 18.16
N THR A 207 -18.69 -7.43 17.07
CA THR A 207 -19.67 -8.52 17.07
C THR A 207 -19.06 -9.90 17.06
N ALA A 208 -17.74 -10.00 16.88
CA ALA A 208 -16.96 -11.22 16.65
C ALA A 208 -17.49 -12.08 15.48
N LYS A 209 -18.19 -11.45 14.50
CA LYS A 209 -18.79 -12.16 13.35
C LYS A 209 -17.96 -11.94 12.10
N LEU A 210 -17.81 -13.02 11.32
CA LEU A 210 -17.30 -12.95 9.95
C LEU A 210 -18.38 -12.30 9.07
N ARG A 211 -18.00 -11.26 8.33
CA ARG A 211 -18.89 -10.50 7.47
C ARG A 211 -18.41 -10.56 6.02
N GLY A 212 -19.36 -10.49 5.09
CA GLY A 212 -19.07 -10.39 3.66
C GLY A 212 -18.98 -11.73 2.92
N LEU A 213 -19.45 -12.83 3.51
CA LEU A 213 -19.71 -14.06 2.80
C LEU A 213 -21.17 -14.05 2.32
N VAL A 214 -21.36 -13.82 1.02
CA VAL A 214 -22.68 -13.58 0.44
C VAL A 214 -23.31 -14.89 -0.03
N ASP A 215 -24.51 -15.18 0.47
CA ASP A 215 -25.33 -16.26 -0.09
C ASP A 215 -26.18 -15.69 -1.24
N ILE A 216 -26.27 -16.45 -2.33
CA ILE A 216 -27.06 -16.12 -3.52
C ILE A 216 -28.11 -17.20 -3.76
N THR A 217 -29.35 -16.80 -3.92
CA THR A 217 -30.47 -17.70 -4.27
C THR A 217 -31.07 -17.23 -5.59
N TYR A 218 -31.14 -18.15 -6.55
CA TYR A 218 -31.78 -17.95 -7.84
C TYR A 218 -33.20 -18.47 -7.80
N LEU A 219 -34.18 -17.66 -8.21
CA LEU A 219 -35.55 -18.08 -8.46
C LEU A 219 -35.76 -18.17 -9.96
N THR A 220 -36.22 -19.32 -10.42
CA THR A 220 -36.42 -19.66 -11.83
C THR A 220 -37.81 -20.19 -12.08
N ASP A 221 -38.24 -20.17 -13.32
CA ASP A 221 -39.42 -20.87 -13.80
C ASP A 221 -38.98 -21.90 -14.86
N LYS A 222 -39.02 -23.17 -14.52
CA LYS A 222 -38.65 -24.29 -15.42
C LYS A 222 -39.53 -24.38 -16.67
N THR A 223 -40.69 -23.76 -16.66
CA THR A 223 -41.61 -23.77 -17.81
C THR A 223 -41.30 -22.65 -18.81
N CYS A 224 -40.51 -21.65 -18.39
CA CYS A 224 -40.18 -20.54 -19.25
C CYS A 224 -38.95 -20.83 -20.14
N THR A 225 -39.18 -21.13 -21.39
CA THR A 225 -38.11 -21.42 -22.38
C THR A 225 -37.36 -20.19 -22.87
N GLU A 226 -38.02 -19.01 -22.83
CA GLU A 226 -37.46 -17.75 -23.33
C GLU A 226 -36.87 -16.85 -22.20
N CYS A 227 -36.88 -17.32 -20.97
CA CYS A 227 -36.34 -16.56 -19.84
C CYS A 227 -34.81 -16.53 -19.90
N TYR A 228 -34.23 -15.39 -19.53
CA TYR A 228 -32.77 -15.30 -19.45
C TYR A 228 -32.19 -16.17 -18.35
N ASN A 229 -30.94 -16.55 -18.52
CA ASN A 229 -30.24 -17.36 -17.52
C ASN A 229 -29.75 -16.47 -16.34
N VAL A 230 -30.47 -16.53 -15.24
CA VAL A 230 -30.21 -15.72 -14.04
C VAL A 230 -28.88 -16.06 -13.34
N SER A 231 -28.32 -17.25 -13.59
CA SER A 231 -27.01 -17.63 -13.01
C SER A 231 -25.85 -16.78 -13.52
N GLN A 232 -26.04 -16.04 -14.62
CA GLN A 232 -25.03 -15.08 -15.11
C GLN A 232 -24.70 -13.97 -14.10
N HIS A 233 -25.63 -13.65 -13.19
CA HIS A 233 -25.37 -12.68 -12.12
C HIS A 233 -24.20 -13.08 -11.21
N ARG A 234 -23.92 -14.37 -11.07
CA ARG A 234 -22.75 -14.87 -10.37
C ARG A 234 -21.44 -14.24 -10.89
N LEU A 235 -21.28 -14.24 -12.22
CA LEU A 235 -20.07 -13.71 -12.87
C LEU A 235 -19.93 -12.20 -12.64
N ILE A 236 -21.04 -11.48 -12.61
CA ILE A 236 -21.07 -10.04 -12.36
C ILE A 236 -20.71 -9.74 -10.90
N LEU A 237 -21.34 -10.44 -9.95
CA LEU A 237 -21.14 -10.23 -8.53
C LEU A 237 -19.72 -10.62 -8.06
N ALA A 238 -19.19 -11.73 -8.59
CA ALA A 238 -17.88 -12.25 -8.21
C ALA A 238 -16.72 -11.61 -9.00
N ASN A 239 -16.99 -10.76 -10.01
CA ASN A 239 -15.95 -10.14 -10.83
C ASN A 239 -15.02 -9.28 -9.95
N PRO A 240 -13.70 -9.56 -9.91
CA PRO A 240 -12.75 -8.77 -9.14
C PRO A 240 -12.64 -7.30 -9.56
N GLN A 241 -12.96 -7.00 -10.81
CA GLN A 241 -12.96 -5.64 -11.38
C GLN A 241 -14.31 -4.93 -11.25
N GLY A 242 -15.32 -5.62 -10.68
CA GLY A 242 -16.67 -5.13 -10.46
C GLY A 242 -17.02 -5.12 -8.98
N PHE A 243 -17.99 -5.96 -8.60
CA PHE A 243 -18.45 -6.02 -7.21
C PHE A 243 -17.49 -6.78 -6.29
N ALA A 244 -16.68 -7.68 -6.82
CA ALA A 244 -15.69 -8.49 -6.11
C ALA A 244 -16.24 -9.26 -4.89
N MET A 245 -17.54 -9.67 -4.95
CA MET A 245 -18.20 -10.34 -3.85
C MET A 245 -17.72 -11.77 -3.67
N LYS A 246 -17.52 -12.19 -2.43
CA LYS A 246 -17.22 -13.57 -2.08
C LYS A 246 -18.52 -14.32 -1.86
N LEU A 247 -18.88 -15.14 -2.83
CA LEU A 247 -20.08 -15.98 -2.74
C LEU A 247 -19.79 -17.23 -1.90
N GLU A 248 -20.67 -17.52 -0.93
CA GLU A 248 -20.50 -18.65 0.00
C GLU A 248 -21.43 -19.81 -0.38
N LYS A 249 -22.74 -19.54 -0.45
CA LYS A 249 -23.73 -20.53 -0.85
C LYS A 249 -24.46 -20.08 -2.11
N GLU A 250 -24.74 -21.06 -2.97
CA GLU A 250 -25.51 -20.85 -4.19
C GLU A 250 -26.65 -21.87 -4.21
N GLU A 251 -27.88 -21.40 -4.24
CA GLU A 251 -29.07 -22.22 -4.27
C GLU A 251 -29.98 -21.80 -5.41
N THR A 252 -30.68 -22.76 -6.02
CA THR A 252 -31.65 -22.50 -7.09
C THR A 252 -32.97 -23.15 -6.75
N TYR A 253 -34.03 -22.39 -6.81
CA TYR A 253 -35.37 -22.87 -6.58
C TYR A 253 -36.28 -22.50 -7.75
N ASP A 254 -37.16 -23.41 -8.09
CA ASP A 254 -38.23 -23.17 -9.05
C ASP A 254 -39.46 -22.57 -8.34
N ILE A 255 -40.22 -21.73 -9.05
CA ILE A 255 -41.44 -21.11 -8.50
C ILE A 255 -42.50 -22.15 -8.09
N SER A 256 -42.45 -23.36 -8.65
CA SER A 256 -43.34 -24.47 -8.25
C SER A 256 -42.90 -25.15 -6.95
N ASP A 257 -41.65 -25.04 -6.57
CA ASP A 257 -41.09 -25.64 -5.36
C ASP A 257 -41.67 -24.95 -4.10
N ALA A 258 -41.85 -25.71 -3.00
CA ALA A 258 -42.34 -25.15 -1.74
C ALA A 258 -41.48 -23.96 -1.26
N LYS A 259 -40.16 -24.10 -1.37
CA LYS A 259 -39.20 -23.04 -0.99
C LYS A 259 -39.26 -21.84 -1.92
N GLY A 260 -39.44 -22.05 -3.23
CA GLY A 260 -39.61 -20.96 -4.20
C GLY A 260 -40.83 -20.12 -3.86
N LYS A 261 -42.00 -20.76 -3.58
CA LYS A 261 -43.23 -20.09 -3.16
C LYS A 261 -43.07 -19.31 -1.84
N GLU A 262 -42.40 -19.89 -0.85
CA GLU A 262 -42.08 -19.22 0.41
C GLU A 262 -41.28 -17.94 0.18
N LEU A 263 -40.22 -18.01 -0.65
CA LEU A 263 -39.35 -16.86 -0.95
C LEU A 263 -40.09 -15.76 -1.72
N ILE A 264 -40.92 -16.14 -2.70
CA ILE A 264 -41.77 -15.19 -3.43
C ILE A 264 -42.68 -14.42 -2.47
N ALA A 265 -43.36 -15.13 -1.58
CA ALA A 265 -44.24 -14.50 -0.61
C ALA A 265 -43.48 -13.63 0.40
N LYS A 266 -42.35 -14.14 0.92
CA LYS A 266 -41.52 -13.44 1.91
C LYS A 266 -40.99 -12.11 1.40
N TYR A 267 -40.53 -12.06 0.15
CA TYR A 267 -39.89 -10.88 -0.43
C TYR A 267 -40.80 -10.13 -1.41
N SER A 268 -42.09 -10.53 -1.52
CA SER A 268 -43.06 -9.91 -2.44
C SER A 268 -42.56 -9.85 -3.89
N ILE A 269 -41.94 -10.93 -4.37
CA ILE A 269 -41.31 -10.97 -5.68
C ILE A 269 -42.40 -11.04 -6.77
N THR A 270 -42.35 -10.14 -7.73
CA THR A 270 -43.34 -10.01 -8.80
C THR A 270 -42.83 -10.41 -10.18
N LYS A 271 -41.52 -10.57 -10.33
CA LYS A 271 -40.87 -10.93 -11.62
C LYS A 271 -39.87 -12.05 -11.45
N ILE A 272 -39.93 -13.04 -12.34
CA ILE A 272 -39.04 -14.20 -12.41
C ILE A 272 -38.50 -14.31 -13.84
N PRO A 273 -37.22 -14.66 -14.01
CA PRO A 273 -36.24 -15.06 -13.00
C PRO A 273 -35.66 -13.87 -12.21
N THR A 274 -35.18 -14.14 -10.99
CA THR A 274 -34.59 -13.13 -10.11
C THR A 274 -33.52 -13.74 -9.20
N VAL A 275 -32.75 -12.88 -8.54
CA VAL A 275 -31.77 -13.27 -7.51
C VAL A 275 -32.14 -12.66 -6.17
N ILE A 276 -31.84 -13.40 -5.11
CA ILE A 276 -31.92 -12.93 -3.73
C ILE A 276 -30.51 -13.03 -3.15
N LEU A 277 -30.02 -11.92 -2.59
CA LEU A 277 -28.73 -11.87 -1.94
C LEU A 277 -28.91 -11.74 -0.43
N SER A 278 -28.04 -12.39 0.35
CA SER A 278 -28.02 -12.20 1.79
C SER A 278 -27.61 -10.77 2.15
N ASN A 279 -27.97 -10.32 3.37
CA ASN A 279 -27.58 -8.99 3.87
C ASN A 279 -26.06 -8.81 4.07
N GLU A 280 -25.26 -9.86 3.85
CA GLU A 280 -23.81 -9.78 3.86
C GLU A 280 -23.24 -8.91 2.72
N ILE A 281 -24.05 -8.57 1.71
CA ILE A 281 -23.71 -7.57 0.70
C ILE A 281 -23.42 -6.20 1.32
N ASP A 282 -24.00 -5.88 2.47
CA ASP A 282 -23.80 -4.60 3.17
C ASP A 282 -22.39 -4.42 3.69
N ALA A 283 -21.58 -5.48 3.74
CA ALA A 283 -20.17 -5.40 4.05
C ALA A 283 -19.33 -4.79 2.90
N TYR A 284 -19.87 -4.77 1.66
CA TYR A 284 -19.18 -4.28 0.47
C TYR A 284 -19.57 -2.85 0.16
N GLN A 285 -18.58 -1.98 -0.07
CA GLN A 285 -18.83 -0.60 -0.51
C GLN A 285 -19.58 -0.55 -1.86
N SER A 286 -19.26 -1.50 -2.76
CA SER A 286 -19.93 -1.66 -4.06
C SER A 286 -21.43 -1.99 -3.97
N SER A 287 -21.91 -2.44 -2.80
CA SER A 287 -23.34 -2.76 -2.58
C SER A 287 -24.28 -1.55 -2.80
N GLN A 288 -23.76 -0.33 -2.60
CA GLN A 288 -24.53 0.89 -2.84
C GLN A 288 -25.00 1.00 -4.32
N ALA A 289 -24.15 0.58 -5.25
CA ALA A 289 -24.51 0.55 -6.66
C ALA A 289 -25.55 -0.54 -6.96
N LEU A 290 -25.47 -1.70 -6.28
CA LEU A 290 -26.47 -2.77 -6.43
C LEU A 290 -27.84 -2.34 -5.93
N LYS A 291 -27.93 -1.66 -4.81
CA LYS A 291 -29.20 -1.22 -4.19
C LYS A 291 -30.05 -0.31 -5.09
N GLN A 292 -29.48 0.20 -6.16
CA GLN A 292 -30.24 0.99 -7.15
C GLN A 292 -31.05 0.10 -8.10
N PHE A 293 -30.77 -1.20 -8.14
CA PHE A 293 -31.41 -2.17 -9.03
C PHE A 293 -32.38 -3.13 -8.31
N PHE A 294 -32.50 -3.01 -6.97
CA PHE A 294 -33.36 -3.83 -6.14
C PHE A 294 -34.47 -3.06 -5.49
#